data_35496397d32d16ddd7c3dcd69582ec6e
#
_entry.id   35496397d32d16ddd7c3dcd69582ec6e
#
_cell.length_a   1.000
_cell.length_b   1.000
_cell.length_c   1.000
_cell.angle_alpha   90.00
_cell.angle_beta   90.00
_cell.angle_gamma   90.00
#
_symmetry.space_group_name_H-M   'P 1'
#
loop_
_entity.id
_entity.type
_entity.pdbx_description
1 polymer ?
#
loop_
_entity_poly.entity_id
_entity_poly.type
_entity_poly.pdbx_seq_one_letter_code
_entity_poly.pdbx_strand_id
1 'polypeptide(L)'
;MSTIKRYFGLYVIVGMIACLSVPVSAAETYKFGIVPQQSGSRLSKLWTPILEYLETKTGYKFQFATARNIPTYEKRLLNGKYDFAYMNPYHYIQYQNQAGYNAFAKAKQKRLKGILVVHKDSPYKRIEDLHDAEMAFPSNAFAANLVPRAIMAQADIGFSPKFVASHDSVYRNVAKGRYPAGGGVMRTYRNTSPEYRDNLRILWTSEGYTPHAFAAHPRVPQHVVDEVQRAMLEMDRDPRGKALLKSIRLKGIEAGQNLEWDDVRALNIKS
;
A
#
# COMPACT_ATOMS: atom_id res chain seq x y z
N MET A 1 101.39 0.57 10.89
CA MET A 1 100.59 0.28 9.66
C MET A 1 99.31 -0.32 10.16
N SER A 2 98.22 0.49 10.17
CA SER A 2 96.90 0.13 10.74
C SER A 2 95.86 0.17 9.65
N THR A 3 95.20 -0.90 9.37
CA THR A 3 94.22 -1.08 8.31
C THR A 3 92.83 -0.90 8.94
N ILE A 4 92.15 0.19 8.59
CA ILE A 4 90.77 0.50 9.03
C ILE A 4 89.79 -0.27 8.14
N LYS A 5 89.01 -1.19 8.70
CA LYS A 5 87.91 -1.84 8.04
C LYS A 5 86.64 -0.97 8.20
N ARG A 6 86.09 -0.46 7.07
CA ARG A 6 84.79 0.19 6.98
C ARG A 6 83.65 -0.86 6.90
N TYR A 7 82.75 -0.88 7.88
CA TYR A 7 81.55 -1.65 7.84
C TYR A 7 80.43 -0.76 7.22
N PHE A 8 79.91 -1.16 6.06
CA PHE A 8 78.72 -0.57 5.42
C PHE A 8 77.50 -1.22 6.06
N GLY A 9 76.79 -0.50 6.89
CA GLY A 9 75.52 -0.96 7.46
C GLY A 9 74.36 -0.75 6.44
N LEU A 10 73.81 -1.87 5.98
CA LEU A 10 72.62 -1.88 5.11
C LEU A 10 71.38 -1.75 5.99
N TYR A 11 70.73 -0.57 6.02
CA TYR A 11 69.46 -0.38 6.67
C TYR A 11 68.33 -0.87 5.74
N VAL A 12 67.71 -2.01 6.04
CA VAL A 12 66.47 -2.51 5.41
C VAL A 12 65.30 -1.79 6.07
N ILE A 13 64.72 -0.82 5.36
CA ILE A 13 63.47 -0.20 5.77
C ILE A 13 62.34 -1.14 5.39
N VAL A 14 61.80 -1.90 6.36
CA VAL A 14 60.59 -2.69 6.20
C VAL A 14 59.41 -1.72 6.30
N GLY A 15 58.87 -1.31 5.13
CA GLY A 15 57.64 -0.53 5.01
C GLY A 15 56.42 -1.37 5.43
N MET A 16 55.91 -1.11 6.61
CA MET A 16 54.70 -1.74 7.15
C MET A 16 53.49 -1.09 6.43
N ILE A 17 52.98 -1.72 5.35
CA ILE A 17 51.71 -1.33 4.71
C ILE A 17 50.59 -1.71 5.66
N ALA A 18 50.12 -0.76 6.44
CA ALA A 18 48.87 -0.89 7.21
C ALA A 18 47.69 -0.96 6.22
N CYS A 19 47.21 -2.16 5.92
CA CYS A 19 45.93 -2.35 5.25
C CYS A 19 44.84 -1.78 6.15
N LEU A 20 44.37 -0.57 5.87
CA LEU A 20 43.16 -0.02 6.43
C LEU A 20 42.01 -0.85 5.88
N SER A 21 41.61 -1.91 6.59
CA SER A 21 40.35 -2.62 6.36
C SER A 21 39.22 -1.65 6.69
N VAL A 22 38.66 -1.02 5.64
CA VAL A 22 37.38 -0.30 5.75
C VAL A 22 36.36 -1.35 6.13
N PRO A 23 35.65 -1.23 7.26
CA PRO A 23 34.60 -2.17 7.60
C PRO A 23 33.55 -2.07 6.50
N VAL A 24 33.34 -3.14 5.74
CA VAL A 24 32.17 -3.29 4.87
C VAL A 24 30.98 -3.33 5.81
N SER A 25 30.31 -2.19 5.98
CA SER A 25 29.06 -2.13 6.70
C SER A 25 28.08 -3.08 5.99
N ALA A 26 27.62 -4.10 6.68
CA ALA A 26 26.58 -4.97 6.15
C ALA A 26 25.42 -4.09 5.72
N ALA A 27 25.00 -4.22 4.46
CA ALA A 27 23.89 -3.40 3.92
C ALA A 27 22.67 -3.59 4.82
N GLU A 28 22.17 -2.49 5.36
CA GLU A 28 21.02 -2.50 6.27
C GLU A 28 19.79 -3.03 5.53
N THR A 29 19.09 -4.00 6.14
CA THR A 29 17.94 -4.66 5.50
C THR A 29 16.65 -4.12 6.09
N TYR A 30 15.85 -3.46 5.25
CA TYR A 30 14.57 -2.89 5.61
C TYR A 30 13.40 -3.81 5.25
N LYS A 31 12.50 -4.01 6.19
CA LYS A 31 11.29 -4.82 5.99
C LYS A 31 10.18 -3.99 5.37
N PHE A 32 9.76 -4.37 4.15
CA PHE A 32 8.70 -3.68 3.41
C PHE A 32 7.37 -4.45 3.52
N GLY A 33 6.44 -3.92 4.31
CA GLY A 33 5.13 -4.52 4.58
C GLY A 33 4.10 -4.17 3.51
N ILE A 34 3.53 -5.17 2.86
CA ILE A 34 2.49 -4.99 1.84
C ILE A 34 1.14 -5.45 2.39
N VAL A 35 0.13 -4.58 2.33
CA VAL A 35 -1.23 -4.89 2.77
C VAL A 35 -1.79 -6.13 2.05
N PRO A 36 -2.36 -7.13 2.77
CA PRO A 36 -2.75 -8.42 2.23
C PRO A 36 -4.08 -8.36 1.47
N GLN A 37 -4.10 -7.69 0.30
CA GLN A 37 -5.25 -7.63 -0.60
C GLN A 37 -5.39 -8.85 -1.53
N GLN A 38 -4.36 -9.71 -1.56
CA GLN A 38 -4.27 -10.93 -2.35
C GLN A 38 -3.48 -11.98 -1.54
N SER A 39 -3.37 -13.21 -2.07
CA SER A 39 -2.54 -14.24 -1.43
C SER A 39 -1.09 -13.79 -1.30
N GLY A 40 -0.43 -14.21 -0.23
CA GLY A 40 0.97 -13.84 0.04
C GLY A 40 1.91 -14.22 -1.10
N SER A 41 1.70 -15.40 -1.73
CA SER A 41 2.48 -15.84 -2.89
C SER A 41 2.32 -14.92 -4.10
N ARG A 42 1.09 -14.45 -4.37
CA ARG A 42 0.83 -13.51 -5.46
C ARG A 42 1.44 -12.14 -5.18
N LEU A 43 1.31 -11.65 -3.96
CA LEU A 43 1.93 -10.38 -3.56
C LEU A 43 3.45 -10.46 -3.66
N SER A 44 4.07 -11.56 -3.21
CA SER A 44 5.51 -11.77 -3.32
C SER A 44 5.97 -11.73 -4.78
N LYS A 45 5.31 -12.46 -5.69
CA LYS A 45 5.62 -12.43 -7.13
C LYS A 45 5.55 -11.03 -7.75
N LEU A 46 4.65 -10.18 -7.28
CA LEU A 46 4.46 -8.84 -7.80
C LEU A 46 5.43 -7.81 -7.18
N TRP A 47 5.69 -7.93 -5.88
CA TRP A 47 6.43 -6.90 -5.15
C TRP A 47 7.92 -7.18 -5.01
N THR A 48 8.36 -8.45 -4.97
CA THR A 48 9.79 -8.76 -4.90
C THR A 48 10.59 -8.12 -6.03
N PRO A 49 10.17 -8.16 -7.31
CA PRO A 49 10.90 -7.48 -8.37
C PRO A 49 10.95 -5.95 -8.25
N ILE A 50 9.94 -5.35 -7.58
CA ILE A 50 9.93 -3.91 -7.27
C ILE A 50 10.97 -3.61 -6.18
N LEU A 51 11.04 -4.44 -5.14
CA LEU A 51 12.03 -4.28 -4.07
C LEU A 51 13.46 -4.48 -4.60
N GLU A 52 13.70 -5.47 -5.47
CA GLU A 52 14.98 -5.66 -6.16
C GLU A 52 15.36 -4.47 -7.03
N TYR A 53 14.38 -3.82 -7.68
CA TYR A 53 14.61 -2.57 -8.41
C TYR A 53 15.06 -1.46 -7.45
N LEU A 54 14.38 -1.29 -6.30
CA LEU A 54 14.76 -0.31 -5.31
C LEU A 54 16.15 -0.61 -4.71
N GLU A 55 16.49 -1.88 -4.45
CA GLU A 55 17.84 -2.28 -4.03
C GLU A 55 18.90 -1.83 -5.03
N THR A 56 18.64 -2.03 -6.33
CA THR A 56 19.56 -1.63 -7.40
C THR A 56 19.77 -0.12 -7.45
N LYS A 57 18.72 0.66 -7.14
CA LYS A 57 18.75 2.13 -7.23
C LYS A 57 19.30 2.81 -5.98
N THR A 58 19.14 2.20 -4.81
CA THR A 58 19.47 2.82 -3.52
C THR A 58 20.66 2.16 -2.82
N GLY A 59 21.01 0.93 -3.18
CA GLY A 59 22.04 0.14 -2.48
C GLY A 59 21.55 -0.50 -1.17
N TYR A 60 20.37 -0.15 -0.65
CA TYR A 60 19.77 -0.77 0.53
C TYR A 60 19.17 -2.13 0.20
N LYS A 61 19.07 -3.01 1.20
CA LYS A 61 18.38 -4.30 1.07
C LYS A 61 16.95 -4.21 1.57
N PHE A 62 16.03 -4.87 0.84
CA PHE A 62 14.61 -4.89 1.22
C PHE A 62 14.10 -6.31 1.34
N GLN A 63 13.45 -6.60 2.47
CA GLN A 63 12.75 -7.85 2.69
C GLN A 63 11.25 -7.66 2.45
N PHE A 64 10.69 -8.37 1.46
CA PHE A 64 9.24 -8.44 1.29
C PHE A 64 8.58 -9.01 2.54
N ALA A 65 7.50 -8.37 2.99
CA ALA A 65 6.68 -8.85 4.09
C ALA A 65 5.18 -8.58 3.81
N THR A 66 4.34 -9.47 4.27
CA THR A 66 2.90 -9.32 4.29
C THR A 66 2.32 -10.07 5.48
N ALA A 67 1.01 -10.18 5.59
CA ALA A 67 0.34 -10.95 6.64
C ALA A 67 -0.69 -11.90 6.04
N ARG A 68 -1.13 -12.90 6.81
CA ARG A 68 -2.16 -13.85 6.40
C ARG A 68 -3.54 -13.20 6.19
N ASN A 69 -3.82 -12.11 6.89
CA ASN A 69 -5.07 -11.35 6.85
C ASN A 69 -4.86 -9.90 7.34
N ILE A 70 -5.88 -9.07 7.18
CA ILE A 70 -5.86 -7.66 7.59
C ILE A 70 -5.63 -7.49 9.09
N PRO A 71 -6.34 -8.16 10.02
CA PRO A 71 -6.09 -7.96 11.46
C PRO A 71 -4.66 -8.29 11.89
N THR A 72 -4.03 -9.31 11.29
CA THR A 72 -2.62 -9.61 11.56
C THR A 72 -1.69 -8.53 10.99
N TYR A 73 -2.01 -7.96 9.83
CA TYR A 73 -1.26 -6.85 9.25
C TYR A 73 -1.34 -5.60 10.12
N GLU A 74 -2.52 -5.25 10.58
CA GLU A 74 -2.81 -4.14 11.49
C GLU A 74 -2.04 -4.26 12.81
N LYS A 75 -2.09 -5.45 13.44
CA LYS A 75 -1.29 -5.72 14.64
C LYS A 75 0.21 -5.54 14.41
N ARG A 76 0.71 -5.89 13.23
CA ARG A 76 2.12 -5.70 12.87
C ARG A 76 2.46 -4.22 12.63
N LEU A 77 1.56 -3.45 12.02
CA LEU A 77 1.72 -1.99 11.89
C LEU A 77 1.77 -1.33 13.26
N LEU A 78 0.80 -1.62 14.13
CA LEU A 78 0.75 -1.08 15.49
C LEU A 78 2.05 -1.33 16.28
N ASN A 79 2.63 -2.52 16.11
CA ASN A 79 3.89 -2.90 16.78
C ASN A 79 5.14 -2.48 15.99
N GLY A 80 5.03 -1.64 14.97
CA GLY A 80 6.15 -1.17 14.18
C GLY A 80 6.98 -2.29 13.51
N LYS A 81 6.35 -3.40 13.10
CA LYS A 81 7.08 -4.57 12.54
C LYS A 81 7.56 -4.39 11.11
N TYR A 82 7.18 -3.30 10.46
CA TYR A 82 7.63 -2.93 9.12
C TYR A 82 8.40 -1.61 9.18
N ASP A 83 9.47 -1.52 8.42
CA ASP A 83 10.25 -0.29 8.25
C ASP A 83 9.58 0.62 7.23
N PHE A 84 9.19 0.04 6.11
CA PHE A 84 8.32 0.64 5.10
C PHE A 84 7.03 -0.15 4.99
N ALA A 85 5.94 0.54 4.66
CA ALA A 85 4.65 -0.12 4.49
C ALA A 85 3.84 0.50 3.34
N TYR A 86 3.26 -0.37 2.49
CA TYR A 86 2.22 -0.02 1.53
C TYR A 86 0.87 -0.38 2.13
N MET A 87 0.10 0.62 2.52
CA MET A 87 -1.11 0.44 3.30
C MET A 87 -2.31 1.20 2.70
N ASN A 88 -3.52 0.73 2.97
CA ASN A 88 -4.70 1.44 2.52
C ASN A 88 -4.85 2.80 3.25
N PRO A 89 -5.67 3.74 2.73
CA PRO A 89 -5.80 5.08 3.32
C PRO A 89 -6.25 5.06 4.78
N TYR A 90 -7.17 4.16 5.14
CA TYR A 90 -7.66 4.06 6.51
C TYR A 90 -6.58 3.55 7.47
N HIS A 91 -5.82 2.52 7.07
CA HIS A 91 -4.66 2.08 7.84
C HIS A 91 -3.66 3.22 8.02
N TYR A 92 -3.43 4.02 6.97
CA TYR A 92 -2.46 5.11 7.07
C TYR A 92 -2.87 6.13 8.14
N ILE A 93 -4.09 6.64 8.12
CA ILE A 93 -4.53 7.63 9.11
C ILE A 93 -4.54 7.07 10.55
N GLN A 94 -4.84 5.78 10.72
CA GLN A 94 -4.78 5.13 12.04
C GLN A 94 -3.35 4.96 12.54
N TYR A 95 -2.47 4.39 11.73
CA TYR A 95 -1.12 4.03 12.15
C TYR A 95 -0.11 5.17 12.03
N GLN A 96 -0.45 6.25 11.35
CA GLN A 96 0.23 7.52 11.49
C GLN A 96 0.10 8.04 12.94
N ASN A 97 -1.10 8.01 13.51
CA ASN A 97 -1.36 8.46 14.88
C ASN A 97 -0.83 7.48 15.95
N GLN A 98 -0.99 6.16 15.75
CA GLN A 98 -0.74 5.14 16.77
C GLN A 98 0.70 4.61 16.77
N ALA A 99 1.38 4.62 15.62
CA ALA A 99 2.70 4.03 15.43
C ALA A 99 3.69 4.96 14.70
N GLY A 100 3.30 6.20 14.39
CA GLY A 100 4.16 7.23 13.84
C GLY A 100 4.54 7.05 12.36
N TYR A 101 3.89 6.16 11.61
CA TYR A 101 4.17 6.02 10.18
C TYR A 101 3.92 7.32 9.42
N ASN A 102 4.92 7.79 8.67
CA ASN A 102 4.79 8.99 7.84
C ASN A 102 4.76 8.61 6.36
N ALA A 103 3.70 9.06 5.66
CA ALA A 103 3.60 8.87 4.21
C ALA A 103 4.66 9.71 3.51
N PHE A 104 5.36 9.09 2.56
CA PHE A 104 6.34 9.76 1.71
C PHE A 104 5.97 9.68 0.22
N ALA A 105 5.12 8.73 -0.18
CA ALA A 105 4.71 8.56 -1.56
C ALA A 105 3.31 7.95 -1.70
N LYS A 106 2.71 8.13 -2.88
CA LYS A 106 1.43 7.54 -3.27
C LYS A 106 1.38 7.29 -4.77
N ALA A 107 0.34 6.58 -5.23
CA ALA A 107 0.11 6.34 -6.64
C ALA A 107 -0.24 7.63 -7.39
N LYS A 108 0.51 7.93 -8.46
CA LYS A 108 0.37 9.12 -9.29
C LYS A 108 -1.00 9.18 -9.99
N GLN A 109 -1.66 10.33 -9.88
CA GLN A 109 -2.95 10.59 -10.55
C GLN A 109 -4.04 9.53 -10.25
N LYS A 110 -4.03 8.95 -9.05
CA LYS A 110 -4.99 7.93 -8.66
C LYS A 110 -5.89 8.44 -7.55
N ARG A 111 -7.20 8.21 -7.72
CA ARG A 111 -8.18 8.42 -6.64
C ARG A 111 -8.96 7.12 -6.44
N LEU A 112 -9.27 6.80 -5.21
CA LEU A 112 -10.08 5.63 -4.87
C LEU A 112 -11.55 6.03 -4.79
N LYS A 113 -12.40 5.31 -5.55
CA LYS A 113 -13.85 5.53 -5.54
C LYS A 113 -14.58 4.24 -5.17
N GLY A 114 -15.50 4.35 -4.23
CA GLY A 114 -16.49 3.32 -3.93
C GLY A 114 -17.71 3.46 -4.82
N ILE A 115 -18.40 2.35 -5.04
CA ILE A 115 -19.71 2.32 -5.69
C ILE A 115 -20.70 1.54 -4.82
N LEU A 116 -21.97 1.88 -4.92
CA LEU A 116 -23.07 1.03 -4.50
C LEU A 116 -23.80 0.52 -5.74
N VAL A 117 -24.00 -0.79 -5.78
CA VAL A 117 -24.76 -1.46 -6.85
C VAL A 117 -26.08 -1.96 -6.32
N VAL A 118 -27.07 -1.96 -7.19
CA VAL A 118 -28.42 -2.55 -6.97
C VAL A 118 -28.77 -3.43 -8.17
N HIS A 119 -29.83 -4.25 -8.04
CA HIS A 119 -30.37 -4.95 -9.19
C HIS A 119 -30.86 -3.95 -10.24
N LYS A 120 -30.73 -4.26 -11.53
CA LYS A 120 -31.09 -3.35 -12.62
C LYS A 120 -32.53 -2.85 -12.53
N ASP A 121 -33.45 -3.75 -12.15
CA ASP A 121 -34.90 -3.49 -12.02
C ASP A 121 -35.30 -3.00 -10.61
N SER A 122 -34.32 -2.70 -9.75
CA SER A 122 -34.56 -2.19 -8.40
C SER A 122 -35.30 -0.81 -8.46
N PRO A 123 -36.24 -0.54 -7.54
CA PRO A 123 -36.92 0.74 -7.44
C PRO A 123 -36.02 1.87 -6.94
N TYR A 124 -34.94 1.56 -6.26
CA TYR A 124 -34.04 2.56 -5.66
C TYR A 124 -33.42 3.46 -6.74
N LYS A 125 -33.50 4.79 -6.57
CA LYS A 125 -32.95 5.79 -7.51
C LYS A 125 -31.78 6.56 -6.93
N ARG A 126 -31.67 6.67 -5.61
CA ARG A 126 -30.67 7.43 -4.87
C ARG A 126 -30.26 6.68 -3.62
N ILE A 127 -29.17 7.12 -2.97
CA ILE A 127 -28.60 6.44 -1.80
C ILE A 127 -29.54 6.47 -0.60
N GLU A 128 -30.33 7.53 -0.48
CA GLU A 128 -31.30 7.73 0.60
C GLU A 128 -32.43 6.70 0.56
N ASP A 129 -32.77 6.18 -0.62
CA ASP A 129 -33.78 5.13 -0.77
C ASP A 129 -33.35 3.80 -0.10
N LEU A 130 -32.08 3.69 0.30
CA LEU A 130 -31.52 2.52 0.97
C LEU A 130 -31.65 2.57 2.51
N HIS A 131 -32.42 3.52 3.04
CA HIS A 131 -32.72 3.58 4.47
C HIS A 131 -33.30 2.23 4.94
N ASP A 132 -32.80 1.73 6.08
CA ASP A 132 -33.12 0.43 6.70
C ASP A 132 -32.79 -0.82 5.85
N ALA A 133 -32.11 -0.64 4.72
CA ALA A 133 -31.74 -1.75 3.85
C ALA A 133 -30.64 -2.64 4.47
N GLU A 134 -30.77 -3.95 4.26
CA GLU A 134 -29.69 -4.91 4.54
C GLU A 134 -28.75 -4.99 3.35
N MET A 135 -27.52 -4.52 3.49
CA MET A 135 -26.59 -4.30 2.39
C MET A 135 -25.34 -5.18 2.47
N ALA A 136 -24.93 -5.76 1.34
CA ALA A 136 -23.74 -6.60 1.26
C ALA A 136 -22.45 -5.77 1.08
N PHE A 137 -21.41 -6.06 1.88
CA PHE A 137 -20.10 -5.43 1.77
C PHE A 137 -18.98 -6.47 1.79
N PRO A 138 -17.89 -6.27 1.02
CA PRO A 138 -16.69 -7.08 1.19
C PRO A 138 -16.00 -6.66 2.49
N SER A 139 -15.54 -7.63 3.28
CA SER A 139 -14.84 -7.34 4.55
C SER A 139 -13.61 -6.44 4.33
N ASN A 140 -13.41 -5.44 5.19
CA ASN A 140 -12.21 -4.59 5.30
C ASN A 140 -11.72 -3.89 4.01
N ALA A 141 -12.59 -3.69 3.03
CA ALA A 141 -12.27 -2.99 1.78
C ALA A 141 -12.55 -1.49 1.93
N PHE A 142 -11.51 -0.63 1.91
CA PHE A 142 -11.66 0.81 2.11
C PHE A 142 -12.75 1.41 1.21
N ALA A 143 -12.56 1.42 -0.11
CA ALA A 143 -13.47 2.10 -1.01
C ALA A 143 -14.82 1.38 -1.20
N ALA A 144 -14.86 0.06 -1.05
CA ALA A 144 -16.08 -0.73 -1.28
C ALA A 144 -16.94 -0.95 -0.03
N ASN A 145 -16.39 -0.72 1.15
CA ASN A 145 -17.05 -0.93 2.43
C ASN A 145 -17.01 0.33 3.31
N LEU A 146 -15.81 0.80 3.69
CA LEU A 146 -15.71 1.88 4.67
C LEU A 146 -16.26 3.20 4.12
N VAL A 147 -15.96 3.55 2.87
CA VAL A 147 -16.41 4.81 2.25
C VAL A 147 -17.94 4.89 2.16
N PRO A 148 -18.67 3.94 1.53
CA PRO A 148 -20.13 4.06 1.45
C PRO A 148 -20.79 4.06 2.83
N ARG A 149 -20.29 3.27 3.78
CA ARG A 149 -20.81 3.24 5.14
C ARG A 149 -20.62 4.58 5.86
N ALA A 150 -19.44 5.19 5.72
CA ALA A 150 -19.17 6.49 6.33
C ALA A 150 -20.08 7.59 5.72
N ILE A 151 -20.23 7.62 4.41
CA ILE A 151 -21.10 8.60 3.73
C ILE A 151 -22.58 8.43 4.14
N MET A 152 -23.08 7.18 4.19
CA MET A 152 -24.44 6.92 4.66
C MET A 152 -24.63 7.34 6.11
N ALA A 153 -23.65 7.06 7.00
CA ALA A 153 -23.71 7.50 8.38
C ALA A 153 -23.69 9.03 8.54
N GLN A 154 -22.90 9.75 7.72
CA GLN A 154 -22.87 11.22 7.71
C GLN A 154 -24.19 11.83 7.21
N ALA A 155 -24.88 11.14 6.31
CA ALA A 155 -26.18 11.55 5.77
C ALA A 155 -27.36 11.04 6.62
N ASP A 156 -27.11 10.47 7.80
CA ASP A 156 -28.12 9.87 8.68
C ASP A 156 -29.00 8.81 7.99
N ILE A 157 -28.41 8.07 7.05
CA ILE A 157 -29.07 6.96 6.37
C ILE A 157 -28.78 5.67 7.16
N GLY A 158 -29.75 5.19 7.92
CA GLY A 158 -29.69 3.92 8.63
C GLY A 158 -29.63 2.73 7.66
N PHE A 159 -28.80 1.71 7.96
CA PHE A 159 -28.73 0.46 7.19
C PHE A 159 -28.10 -0.66 8.01
N SER A 160 -28.28 -1.91 7.58
CA SER A 160 -27.71 -3.09 8.22
C SER A 160 -26.61 -3.71 7.36
N PRO A 161 -25.30 -3.57 7.71
CA PRO A 161 -24.21 -4.15 6.92
C PRO A 161 -24.12 -5.66 7.10
N LYS A 162 -24.02 -6.41 5.99
CA LYS A 162 -23.70 -7.84 5.94
C LYS A 162 -22.38 -8.05 5.23
N PHE A 163 -21.44 -8.69 5.91
CA PHE A 163 -20.12 -8.93 5.35
C PHE A 163 -20.06 -10.24 4.59
N VAL A 164 -19.55 -10.17 3.37
CA VAL A 164 -19.34 -11.32 2.49
C VAL A 164 -17.88 -11.44 2.09
N ALA A 165 -17.49 -12.63 1.58
CA ALA A 165 -16.09 -12.99 1.40
C ALA A 165 -15.33 -12.12 0.38
N SER A 166 -16.01 -11.58 -0.65
CA SER A 166 -15.36 -10.87 -1.75
C SER A 166 -16.30 -9.93 -2.48
N HIS A 167 -15.74 -9.05 -3.32
CA HIS A 167 -16.52 -8.22 -4.25
C HIS A 167 -17.41 -9.05 -5.18
N ASP A 168 -16.91 -10.17 -5.71
CA ASP A 168 -17.70 -11.05 -6.56
C ASP A 168 -18.90 -11.66 -5.81
N SER A 169 -18.72 -11.97 -4.52
CA SER A 169 -19.81 -12.41 -3.66
C SER A 169 -20.86 -11.32 -3.46
N VAL A 170 -20.46 -10.05 -3.32
CA VAL A 170 -21.40 -8.92 -3.26
C VAL A 170 -22.24 -8.88 -4.53
N TYR A 171 -21.60 -8.78 -5.69
CA TYR A 171 -22.26 -8.62 -6.97
C TYR A 171 -23.23 -9.77 -7.27
N ARG A 172 -22.78 -11.00 -7.05
CA ARG A 172 -23.61 -12.18 -7.22
C ARG A 172 -24.85 -12.19 -6.31
N ASN A 173 -24.71 -11.80 -5.05
CA ASN A 173 -25.81 -11.78 -4.11
C ASN A 173 -26.84 -10.68 -4.44
N VAL A 174 -26.37 -9.49 -4.83
CA VAL A 174 -27.26 -8.39 -5.27
C VAL A 174 -27.97 -8.75 -6.59
N ALA A 175 -27.23 -9.31 -7.57
CA ALA A 175 -27.83 -9.75 -8.84
C ALA A 175 -28.89 -10.85 -8.67
N LYS A 176 -28.77 -11.69 -7.62
CA LYS A 176 -29.75 -12.72 -7.26
C LYS A 176 -30.87 -12.22 -6.32
N GLY A 177 -30.92 -10.92 -6.03
CA GLY A 177 -31.92 -10.32 -5.15
C GLY A 177 -31.83 -10.72 -3.67
N ARG A 178 -30.70 -11.29 -3.23
CA ARG A 178 -30.49 -11.66 -1.81
C ARG A 178 -30.27 -10.46 -0.90
N TYR A 179 -29.68 -9.40 -1.45
CA TYR A 179 -29.51 -8.11 -0.81
C TYR A 179 -29.98 -7.02 -1.76
N PRO A 180 -30.69 -5.99 -1.28
CA PRO A 180 -31.17 -4.89 -2.12
C PRO A 180 -30.04 -4.07 -2.73
N ALA A 181 -28.89 -3.96 -2.03
CA ALA A 181 -27.72 -3.21 -2.49
C ALA A 181 -26.41 -3.83 -1.98
N GLY A 182 -25.29 -3.38 -2.56
CA GLY A 182 -23.99 -3.79 -2.09
C GLY A 182 -22.86 -2.88 -2.51
N GLY A 183 -21.80 -2.86 -1.71
CA GLY A 183 -20.62 -2.04 -1.92
C GLY A 183 -19.57 -2.69 -2.85
N GLY A 184 -18.97 -1.87 -3.69
CA GLY A 184 -17.95 -2.33 -4.64
C GLY A 184 -16.99 -1.24 -5.10
N VAL A 185 -16.21 -1.57 -6.11
CA VAL A 185 -15.37 -0.61 -6.84
C VAL A 185 -15.52 -0.86 -8.35
N MET A 186 -15.41 0.19 -9.15
CA MET A 186 -15.64 0.14 -10.60
C MET A 186 -14.84 -0.99 -11.30
N ARG A 187 -13.60 -1.23 -10.87
CA ARG A 187 -12.75 -2.26 -11.47
C ARG A 187 -13.30 -3.67 -11.29
N THR A 188 -13.72 -4.03 -10.07
CA THR A 188 -14.28 -5.37 -9.79
C THR A 188 -15.65 -5.52 -10.41
N TYR A 189 -16.46 -4.46 -10.42
CA TYR A 189 -17.75 -4.44 -11.12
C TYR A 189 -17.58 -4.75 -12.63
N ARG A 190 -16.65 -4.08 -13.32
CA ARG A 190 -16.40 -4.33 -14.76
C ARG A 190 -15.87 -5.73 -15.05
N ASN A 191 -15.15 -6.35 -14.10
CA ASN A 191 -14.58 -7.69 -14.24
C ASN A 191 -15.54 -8.80 -13.77
N THR A 192 -16.70 -8.44 -13.24
CA THR A 192 -17.74 -9.41 -12.86
C THR A 192 -18.28 -10.14 -14.10
N SER A 193 -18.57 -11.42 -13.95
CA SER A 193 -19.17 -12.23 -15.01
C SER A 193 -20.41 -11.54 -15.59
N PRO A 194 -20.60 -11.51 -16.92
CA PRO A 194 -21.78 -10.91 -17.55
C PRO A 194 -23.11 -11.41 -16.97
N GLU A 195 -23.19 -12.70 -16.60
CA GLU A 195 -24.35 -13.31 -15.94
C GLU A 195 -24.87 -12.48 -14.74
N TYR A 196 -23.95 -11.92 -13.93
CA TYR A 196 -24.30 -11.11 -12.78
C TYR A 196 -24.28 -9.63 -13.10
N ARG A 197 -23.26 -9.15 -13.81
CA ARG A 197 -23.06 -7.74 -14.11
C ARG A 197 -24.24 -7.14 -14.88
N ASP A 198 -24.78 -7.85 -15.86
CA ASP A 198 -25.84 -7.37 -16.74
C ASP A 198 -27.22 -7.31 -16.03
N ASN A 199 -27.30 -7.87 -14.82
CA ASN A 199 -28.42 -7.73 -13.89
C ASN A 199 -28.19 -6.69 -12.81
N LEU A 200 -27.11 -5.90 -12.89
CA LEU A 200 -26.78 -4.87 -11.92
C LEU A 200 -26.70 -3.50 -12.59
N ARG A 201 -26.98 -2.47 -11.82
CA ARG A 201 -26.62 -1.09 -12.15
C ARG A 201 -25.95 -0.41 -10.97
N ILE A 202 -25.15 0.61 -11.27
CA ILE A 202 -24.55 1.47 -10.26
C ILE A 202 -25.63 2.46 -9.83
N LEU A 203 -25.93 2.46 -8.54
CA LEU A 203 -26.83 3.42 -7.92
C LEU A 203 -26.10 4.70 -7.55
N TRP A 204 -24.89 4.55 -6.98
CA TRP A 204 -24.12 5.64 -6.43
C TRP A 204 -22.62 5.43 -6.61
N THR A 205 -21.89 6.54 -6.77
CA THR A 205 -20.41 6.54 -6.82
C THR A 205 -19.90 7.63 -5.91
N SER A 206 -18.94 7.29 -5.04
CA SER A 206 -18.32 8.26 -4.14
C SER A 206 -17.46 9.27 -4.90
N GLU A 207 -17.11 10.35 -4.23
CA GLU A 207 -15.96 11.15 -4.57
C GLU A 207 -14.68 10.31 -4.60
N GLY A 208 -13.61 10.90 -5.14
CA GLY A 208 -12.31 10.25 -5.15
C GLY A 208 -11.53 10.56 -3.88
N TYR A 209 -11.00 9.53 -3.22
CA TYR A 209 -10.17 9.64 -2.02
C TYR A 209 -8.71 9.37 -2.32
N THR A 210 -7.82 9.96 -1.52
CA THR A 210 -6.36 9.77 -1.62
C THR A 210 -6.03 8.28 -1.52
N PRO A 211 -5.14 7.76 -2.41
CA PRO A 211 -4.91 6.32 -2.52
C PRO A 211 -4.03 5.78 -1.41
N HIS A 212 -3.65 4.51 -1.53
CA HIS A 212 -2.73 3.83 -0.61
C HIS A 212 -1.45 4.62 -0.41
N ALA A 213 -1.04 4.74 0.85
CA ALA A 213 0.21 5.36 1.24
C ALA A 213 1.38 4.39 1.12
N PHE A 214 2.50 4.87 0.61
CA PHE A 214 3.82 4.36 0.94
C PHE A 214 4.30 5.17 2.14
N ALA A 215 4.49 4.51 3.27
CA ALA A 215 4.85 5.17 4.51
C ALA A 215 6.07 4.51 5.15
N ALA A 216 6.87 5.30 5.87
CA ALA A 216 8.02 4.85 6.63
C ALA A 216 7.75 4.94 8.13
N HIS A 217 8.22 3.96 8.89
CA HIS A 217 8.22 4.02 10.35
C HIS A 217 9.29 5.03 10.84
N PRO A 218 9.06 5.79 11.93
CA PRO A 218 9.99 6.85 12.37
C PRO A 218 11.40 6.38 12.72
N ARG A 219 11.63 5.06 12.92
CA ARG A 219 12.98 4.53 13.11
C ARG A 219 13.85 4.51 11.86
N VAL A 220 13.23 4.62 10.65
CA VAL A 220 13.99 4.66 9.39
C VAL A 220 14.63 6.04 9.27
N PRO A 221 15.94 6.15 9.08
CA PRO A 221 16.61 7.42 8.91
C PRO A 221 16.04 8.21 7.71
N GLN A 222 15.87 9.53 7.88
CA GLN A 222 15.22 10.36 6.86
C GLN A 222 15.93 10.31 5.51
N HIS A 223 17.27 10.27 5.47
CA HIS A 223 18.02 10.16 4.22
C HIS A 223 17.68 8.88 3.44
N VAL A 224 17.44 7.75 4.15
CA VAL A 224 17.01 6.49 3.53
C VAL A 224 15.61 6.64 2.93
N VAL A 225 14.69 7.27 3.66
CA VAL A 225 13.33 7.55 3.16
C VAL A 225 13.40 8.40 1.88
N ASP A 226 14.23 9.44 1.87
CA ASP A 226 14.39 10.37 0.75
C ASP A 226 14.96 9.67 -0.50
N GLU A 227 15.94 8.78 -0.31
CA GLU A 227 16.53 8.00 -1.39
C GLU A 227 15.54 6.97 -1.97
N VAL A 228 14.80 6.26 -1.11
CA VAL A 228 13.74 5.34 -1.53
C VAL A 228 12.63 6.08 -2.26
N GLN A 229 12.20 7.24 -1.75
CA GLN A 229 11.21 8.09 -2.41
C GLN A 229 11.68 8.48 -3.81
N ARG A 230 12.90 9.02 -3.93
CA ARG A 230 13.48 9.43 -5.22
C ARG A 230 13.48 8.27 -6.21
N ALA A 231 13.98 7.09 -5.81
CA ALA A 231 14.00 5.90 -6.66
C ALA A 231 12.57 5.49 -7.10
N MET A 232 11.57 5.59 -6.23
CA MET A 232 10.17 5.29 -6.56
C MET A 232 9.56 6.30 -7.53
N LEU A 233 9.86 7.60 -7.37
CA LEU A 233 9.34 8.66 -8.24
C LEU A 233 9.90 8.56 -9.66
N GLU A 234 11.08 7.99 -9.84
CA GLU A 234 11.73 7.80 -11.15
C GLU A 234 11.25 6.55 -11.88
N MET A 235 10.53 5.63 -11.24
CA MET A 235 10.12 4.35 -11.83
C MET A 235 9.30 4.51 -13.12
N ASP A 236 8.47 5.54 -13.26
CA ASP A 236 7.65 5.74 -14.46
C ASP A 236 8.45 6.33 -15.66
N ARG A 237 9.70 6.74 -15.43
CA ARG A 237 10.64 7.21 -16.47
C ARG A 237 11.62 6.12 -16.91
N ASP A 238 11.80 5.09 -16.09
CA ASP A 238 12.66 3.93 -16.35
C ASP A 238 11.84 2.80 -17.01
N PRO A 239 12.25 2.22 -18.15
CA PRO A 239 11.48 1.17 -18.84
C PRO A 239 11.17 -0.05 -17.94
N ARG A 240 12.15 -0.50 -17.12
CA ARG A 240 11.98 -1.61 -16.18
C ARG A 240 11.03 -1.19 -15.05
N GLY A 241 11.23 -0.01 -14.46
CA GLY A 241 10.36 0.55 -13.43
C GLY A 241 8.92 0.68 -13.90
N LYS A 242 8.69 1.19 -15.11
CA LYS A 242 7.36 1.31 -15.74
C LYS A 242 6.66 -0.03 -15.92
N ALA A 243 7.39 -1.07 -16.36
CA ALA A 243 6.84 -2.43 -16.47
C ALA A 243 6.44 -3.01 -15.11
N LEU A 244 7.27 -2.79 -14.08
CA LEU A 244 6.99 -3.21 -12.69
C LEU A 244 5.76 -2.50 -12.13
N LEU A 245 5.64 -1.18 -12.30
CA LEU A 245 4.46 -0.41 -11.88
C LEU A 245 3.19 -0.91 -12.58
N LYS A 246 3.26 -1.23 -13.87
CA LYS A 246 2.13 -1.80 -14.63
C LYS A 246 1.66 -3.13 -14.02
N SER A 247 2.57 -3.98 -13.53
CA SER A 247 2.22 -5.28 -12.91
C SER A 247 1.35 -5.11 -11.67
N ILE A 248 1.55 -4.03 -10.90
CA ILE A 248 0.74 -3.67 -9.73
C ILE A 248 -0.35 -2.63 -10.05
N ARG A 249 -0.57 -2.33 -11.34
CA ARG A 249 -1.59 -1.41 -11.87
C ARG A 249 -1.44 0.02 -11.38
N LEU A 250 -0.22 0.49 -11.28
CA LEU A 250 0.12 1.88 -11.08
C LEU A 250 0.66 2.49 -12.38
N LYS A 251 0.32 3.75 -12.64
CA LYS A 251 0.85 4.52 -13.79
C LYS A 251 2.20 5.16 -13.46
N GLY A 252 2.40 5.46 -12.19
CA GLY A 252 3.56 6.13 -11.62
C GLY A 252 3.39 6.27 -10.12
N ILE A 253 4.42 6.79 -9.49
CA ILE A 253 4.43 7.15 -8.07
C ILE A 253 4.75 8.63 -7.99
N GLU A 254 4.12 9.34 -7.06
CA GLU A 254 4.35 10.75 -6.76
C GLU A 254 4.60 10.92 -5.26
N ALA A 255 5.25 12.01 -4.87
CA ALA A 255 5.42 12.34 -3.46
C ALA A 255 4.06 12.42 -2.76
N GLY A 256 4.03 12.03 -1.49
CA GLY A 256 2.84 12.09 -0.67
C GLY A 256 3.15 12.76 0.67
N GLN A 257 2.29 13.65 1.12
CA GLN A 257 2.39 14.34 2.40
C GLN A 257 1.19 14.03 3.28
N ASN A 258 1.39 13.97 4.58
CA ASN A 258 0.37 13.56 5.56
C ASN A 258 -0.99 14.26 5.38
N LEU A 259 -1.01 15.56 5.11
CA LEU A 259 -2.24 16.34 4.94
C LEU A 259 -3.08 15.92 3.72
N GLU A 260 -2.50 15.25 2.74
CA GLU A 260 -3.25 14.81 1.56
C GLU A 260 -4.29 13.73 1.87
N TRP A 261 -4.18 13.05 3.04
CA TRP A 261 -5.18 12.10 3.54
C TRP A 261 -6.24 12.73 4.45
N ASP A 262 -6.34 14.08 4.51
CA ASP A 262 -7.39 14.75 5.27
C ASP A 262 -8.78 14.48 4.68
N ASP A 263 -8.88 14.24 3.37
CA ASP A 263 -10.10 13.77 2.73
C ASP A 263 -10.58 12.41 3.32
N VAL A 264 -9.66 11.56 3.71
CA VAL A 264 -9.96 10.27 4.36
C VAL A 264 -10.28 10.45 5.84
N ARG A 265 -9.61 11.39 6.53
CA ARG A 265 -9.93 11.75 7.92
C ARG A 265 -11.33 12.33 8.04
N ALA A 266 -11.72 13.17 7.07
CA ALA A 266 -13.06 13.78 7.00
C ALA A 266 -14.20 12.75 6.88
N LEU A 267 -13.92 11.51 6.46
CA LEU A 267 -14.90 10.43 6.48
C LEU A 267 -15.31 10.02 7.91
N ASN A 268 -14.52 10.38 8.91
CA ASN A 268 -14.77 10.10 10.32
C ASN A 268 -15.17 8.62 10.57
N ILE A 269 -14.43 7.70 9.94
CA ILE A 269 -14.68 6.26 10.02
C ILE A 269 -14.45 5.79 11.45
N LYS A 270 -15.52 5.38 12.13
CA LYS A 270 -15.45 4.77 13.46
C LYS A 270 -14.88 3.34 13.32
N SER A 271 -13.87 3.03 14.12
CA SER A 271 -13.23 1.70 14.24
C SER A 271 -14.14 0.71 14.97
#